data_35ef031fcc3808144c41523517efd017
#
_entry.id   35ef031fcc3808144c41523517efd017
#
_cell.length_a   1.000
_cell.length_b   1.000
_cell.length_c   1.000
_cell.angle_alpha   90.00
_cell.angle_beta   90.00
_cell.angle_gamma   90.00
#
_symmetry.space_group_name_H-M   'P 1'
#
loop_
_entity.id
_entity.type
_entity.pdbx_description
1 polymer ?
#
loop_
_entity_poly.entity_id
_entity_poly.type
_entity_poly.pdbx_seq_one_letter_code
_entity_poly.pdbx_strand_id
1 'polypeptide(L)'
;DLLDGYTNETGFPLTAAHQLAYNRMIADLAHERGLAVGLKNDLEQIPQLVGDFDFAVNEQCAEYDECAALSPFIKAHKAVFHVEYDVPERTFCPIAKRLRLDSMRKRLDLGGWRSPC
;
A
#
# COMPACT_ATOMS: atom_id res chain seq x y z
N ASP A 1 3.81 -3.50 -9.51
CA ASP A 1 2.53 -3.72 -8.83
C ASP A 1 1.47 -4.15 -9.82
N LEU A 2 0.70 -5.17 -9.45
CA LEU A 2 -0.39 -5.67 -10.30
C LEU A 2 -1.77 -5.36 -9.70
N LEU A 3 -1.80 -4.66 -8.56
CA LEU A 3 -3.01 -4.54 -7.74
C LEU A 3 -3.90 -3.35 -8.09
N ASP A 4 -3.46 -2.49 -9.00
CA ASP A 4 -4.18 -1.30 -9.49
C ASP A 4 -4.14 -1.17 -11.03
N GLY A 5 -3.87 -2.27 -11.72
CA GLY A 5 -3.68 -2.30 -13.16
C GLY A 5 -4.86 -1.77 -13.99
N TYR A 6 -6.07 -1.70 -13.43
CA TYR A 6 -7.26 -1.20 -14.10
C TYR A 6 -7.19 0.32 -14.41
N THR A 7 -6.28 1.05 -13.76
CA THR A 7 -6.04 2.47 -14.02
C THR A 7 -5.08 2.72 -15.18
N ASN A 8 -4.43 1.68 -15.67
CA ASN A 8 -3.40 1.76 -16.70
C ASN A 8 -3.94 1.39 -18.08
N GLU A 9 -3.28 1.91 -19.12
CA GLU A 9 -3.54 1.54 -20.51
C GLU A 9 -2.92 0.17 -20.83
N THR A 10 -3.62 -0.90 -20.46
CA THR A 10 -3.12 -2.28 -20.59
C THR A 10 -3.45 -2.93 -21.94
N GLY A 11 -4.27 -2.28 -22.78
CA GLY A 11 -4.82 -2.86 -23.99
C GLY A 11 -6.01 -3.82 -23.76
N PHE A 12 -6.42 -3.99 -22.49
CA PHE A 12 -7.58 -4.80 -22.11
C PHE A 12 -8.64 -3.92 -21.40
N PRO A 13 -9.94 -4.23 -21.55
CA PRO A 13 -11.00 -3.46 -20.91
C PRO A 13 -11.13 -3.82 -19.41
N LEU A 14 -10.06 -3.59 -18.65
CA LEU A 14 -10.07 -3.81 -17.20
C LEU A 14 -10.92 -2.76 -16.50
N THR A 15 -11.64 -3.19 -15.47
CA THR A 15 -12.46 -2.31 -14.63
C THR A 15 -12.08 -2.43 -13.16
N ALA A 16 -12.47 -1.43 -12.36
CA ALA A 16 -12.31 -1.49 -10.90
C ALA A 16 -12.92 -2.78 -10.30
N ALA A 17 -14.05 -3.25 -10.82
CA ALA A 17 -14.68 -4.50 -10.37
C ALA A 17 -13.82 -5.74 -10.67
N HIS A 18 -13.17 -5.79 -11.84
CA HIS A 18 -12.24 -6.86 -12.18
C HIS A 18 -11.03 -6.84 -11.22
N GLN A 19 -10.50 -5.67 -10.91
CA GLN A 19 -9.37 -5.53 -9.98
C GLN A 19 -9.75 -5.98 -8.57
N LEU A 20 -10.91 -5.56 -8.05
CA LEU A 20 -11.40 -6.00 -6.74
C LEU A 20 -11.55 -7.54 -6.67
N ALA A 21 -12.14 -8.16 -7.70
CA ALA A 21 -12.29 -9.61 -7.75
C ALA A 21 -10.93 -10.32 -7.76
N TYR A 22 -9.98 -9.82 -8.54
CA TYR A 22 -8.62 -10.35 -8.59
C TYR A 22 -7.90 -10.20 -7.24
N ASN A 23 -7.93 -9.02 -6.63
CA ASN A 23 -7.26 -8.76 -5.36
C ASN A 23 -7.81 -9.65 -4.24
N ARG A 24 -9.13 -9.83 -4.17
CA ARG A 24 -9.77 -10.75 -3.22
C ARG A 24 -9.37 -12.20 -3.46
N MET A 25 -9.35 -12.64 -4.70
CA MET A 25 -8.88 -13.99 -5.05
C MET A 25 -7.44 -14.24 -4.56
N ILE A 26 -6.54 -13.27 -4.71
CA ILE A 26 -5.16 -13.37 -4.21
C ILE A 26 -5.12 -13.46 -2.68
N ALA A 27 -5.93 -12.64 -2.00
CA ALA A 27 -6.02 -12.67 -0.55
C ALA A 27 -6.55 -14.04 -0.04
N ASP A 28 -7.61 -14.56 -0.64
CA ASP A 28 -8.19 -15.87 -0.31
C ASP A 28 -7.16 -16.99 -0.52
N LEU A 29 -6.45 -17.00 -1.65
CA LEU A 29 -5.41 -17.99 -1.96
C LEU A 29 -4.26 -17.97 -0.95
N ALA A 30 -3.89 -16.80 -0.44
CA ALA A 30 -2.87 -16.67 0.62
C ALA A 30 -3.40 -17.24 1.94
N HIS A 31 -4.60 -16.84 2.35
CA HIS A 31 -5.23 -17.28 3.60
C HIS A 31 -5.49 -18.79 3.63
N GLU A 32 -5.93 -19.38 2.52
CA GLU A 32 -6.08 -20.84 2.38
C GLU A 32 -4.76 -21.60 2.65
N ARG A 33 -3.62 -20.94 2.48
CA ARG A 33 -2.28 -21.48 2.74
C ARG A 33 -1.71 -21.09 4.09
N GLY A 34 -2.50 -20.43 4.94
CA GLY A 34 -2.07 -19.94 6.24
C GLY A 34 -1.05 -18.80 6.17
N LEU A 35 -1.03 -18.04 5.06
CA LEU A 35 -0.13 -16.91 4.86
C LEU A 35 -0.85 -15.60 5.13
N ALA A 36 -0.14 -14.63 5.72
CA ALA A 36 -0.57 -13.25 5.74
C ALA A 36 -0.35 -12.61 4.35
N VAL A 37 -1.22 -11.66 3.98
CA VAL A 37 -1.17 -10.98 2.68
C VAL A 37 -1.26 -9.47 2.83
N GLY A 38 -0.38 -8.73 2.15
CA GLY A 38 -0.35 -7.28 2.14
C GLY A 38 -0.92 -6.70 0.85
N LEU A 39 -1.76 -5.66 0.97
CA LEU A 39 -2.18 -4.85 -0.15
C LEU A 39 -1.05 -3.88 -0.51
N LYS A 40 -0.51 -3.98 -1.73
CA LYS A 40 0.51 -3.06 -2.23
C LYS A 40 -0.13 -1.94 -3.04
N ASN A 41 -0.05 -0.70 -2.53
CA ASN A 41 -0.69 0.47 -3.14
C ASN A 41 -2.21 0.29 -3.33
N ASP A 42 -2.77 0.53 -4.53
CA ASP A 42 -4.21 0.44 -4.83
C ASP A 42 -5.07 1.26 -3.85
N LEU A 43 -4.70 2.52 -3.65
CA LEU A 43 -5.24 3.38 -2.59
C LEU A 43 -6.75 3.63 -2.75
N GLU A 44 -7.24 3.70 -3.99
CA GLU A 44 -8.65 3.96 -4.28
C GLU A 44 -9.56 2.83 -3.82
N GLN A 45 -9.05 1.58 -3.82
CA GLN A 45 -9.83 0.40 -3.46
C GLN A 45 -9.65 -0.03 -1.99
N ILE A 46 -8.80 0.65 -1.22
CA ILE A 46 -8.59 0.35 0.21
C ILE A 46 -9.89 0.22 1.01
N PRO A 47 -10.91 1.10 0.85
CA PRO A 47 -12.15 0.97 1.61
C PRO A 47 -12.87 -0.36 1.40
N GLN A 48 -12.76 -0.97 0.21
CA GLN A 48 -13.38 -2.24 -0.13
C GLN A 48 -12.50 -3.45 0.21
N LEU A 49 -11.16 -3.26 0.30
CA LEU A 49 -10.17 -4.34 0.45
C LEU A 49 -9.57 -4.46 1.85
N VAL A 50 -9.74 -3.45 2.70
CA VAL A 50 -9.16 -3.46 4.05
C VAL A 50 -9.59 -4.66 4.89
N GLY A 51 -10.77 -5.23 4.64
CA GLY A 51 -11.25 -6.45 5.28
C GLY A 51 -10.53 -7.71 4.84
N ASP A 52 -10.07 -7.74 3.60
CA ASP A 52 -9.51 -8.92 2.94
C ASP A 52 -7.98 -9.05 3.11
N PHE A 53 -7.27 -7.96 3.43
CA PHE A 53 -5.82 -7.93 3.57
C PHE A 53 -5.38 -7.72 5.02
N ASP A 54 -4.24 -8.31 5.40
CA ASP A 54 -3.74 -8.29 6.79
C ASP A 54 -2.95 -7.01 7.11
N PHE A 55 -2.31 -6.42 6.12
CA PHE A 55 -1.52 -5.19 6.22
C PHE A 55 -1.49 -4.47 4.88
N ALA A 56 -0.95 -3.26 4.86
CA ALA A 56 -0.68 -2.53 3.62
C ALA A 56 0.80 -2.25 3.44
N VAL A 57 1.23 -2.20 2.18
CA VAL A 57 2.54 -1.69 1.77
C VAL A 57 2.31 -0.57 0.77
N ASN A 58 2.88 0.60 1.05
CA ASN A 58 2.72 1.76 0.17
C ASN A 58 4.07 2.37 -0.17
N GLU A 59 4.18 2.88 -1.38
CA GLU A 59 5.29 3.69 -1.84
C GLU A 59 4.79 5.09 -2.18
N GLN A 60 5.59 6.09 -1.79
CA GLN A 60 5.49 7.49 -2.24
C GLN A 60 4.19 8.23 -1.87
N CYS A 61 3.45 7.80 -0.85
CA CYS A 61 2.21 8.50 -0.50
C CYS A 61 2.43 9.94 -0.02
N ALA A 62 3.60 10.27 0.50
CA ALA A 62 3.90 11.65 0.89
C ALA A 62 4.34 12.50 -0.30
N GLU A 63 4.97 11.90 -1.31
CA GLU A 63 5.31 12.58 -2.56
C GLU A 63 4.03 13.03 -3.30
N TYR A 64 3.00 12.18 -3.32
CA TYR A 64 1.73 12.44 -4.01
C TYR A 64 0.62 13.01 -3.11
N ASP A 65 0.93 13.32 -1.83
CA ASP A 65 -0.03 13.86 -0.84
C ASP A 65 -1.28 12.99 -0.62
N GLU A 66 -1.10 11.67 -0.62
CA GLU A 66 -2.20 10.70 -0.54
C GLU A 66 -2.15 9.76 0.69
N CYS A 67 -1.22 9.98 1.64
CA CYS A 67 -1.05 9.12 2.80
C CYS A 67 -2.32 8.94 3.66
N ALA A 68 -3.23 9.90 3.63
CA ALA A 68 -4.50 9.81 4.36
C ALA A 68 -5.39 8.64 3.88
N ALA A 69 -5.24 8.21 2.62
CA ALA A 69 -5.99 7.08 2.06
C ALA A 69 -5.67 5.74 2.75
N LEU A 70 -4.51 5.65 3.43
CA LEU A 70 -4.10 4.46 4.19
C LEU A 70 -4.78 4.33 5.56
N SER A 71 -5.51 5.37 6.01
CA SER A 71 -6.14 5.41 7.33
C SER A 71 -7.12 4.26 7.64
N PRO A 72 -7.83 3.64 6.68
CA PRO A 72 -8.69 2.49 6.97
C PRO A 72 -7.91 1.30 7.58
N PHE A 73 -6.69 1.00 7.12
CA PHE A 73 -5.86 -0.04 7.72
C PHE A 73 -5.51 0.28 9.17
N ILE A 74 -5.11 1.52 9.46
CA ILE A 74 -4.79 1.96 10.84
C ILE A 74 -6.01 1.88 11.75
N LYS A 75 -7.19 2.28 11.26
CA LYS A 75 -8.45 2.16 12.00
C LYS A 75 -8.85 0.70 12.26
N ALA A 76 -8.50 -0.19 11.35
CA ALA A 76 -8.70 -1.64 11.48
C ALA A 76 -7.60 -2.32 12.32
N HIS A 77 -6.69 -1.57 12.95
CA HIS A 77 -5.53 -2.07 13.70
C HIS A 77 -4.57 -2.94 12.89
N LYS A 78 -4.48 -2.68 11.58
CA LYS A 78 -3.59 -3.35 10.65
C LYS A 78 -2.37 -2.47 10.35
N ALA A 79 -1.20 -3.10 10.22
CA ALA A 79 0.04 -2.38 9.94
C ALA A 79 0.04 -1.73 8.54
N VAL A 80 0.71 -0.60 8.42
CA VAL A 80 1.00 0.03 7.14
C VAL A 80 2.51 0.28 7.05
N PHE A 81 3.17 -0.41 6.14
CA PHE A 81 4.57 -0.23 5.82
C PHE A 81 4.68 0.76 4.66
N HIS A 82 5.37 1.87 4.89
CA HIS A 82 5.45 2.97 3.93
C HIS A 82 6.90 3.27 3.57
N VAL A 83 7.16 3.47 2.28
CA VAL A 83 8.49 3.79 1.76
C VAL A 83 8.44 5.07 0.93
N GLU A 84 9.40 5.97 1.18
CA GLU A 84 9.70 7.13 0.33
C GLU A 84 11.08 7.00 -0.29
N TYR A 85 11.25 7.66 -1.44
CA TYR A 85 12.52 7.66 -2.18
C TYR A 85 13.14 9.06 -2.25
N ASP A 86 12.44 10.03 -2.81
CA ASP A 86 12.94 11.37 -3.07
C ASP A 86 12.56 12.39 -1.99
N VAL A 87 11.43 12.18 -1.30
CA VAL A 87 10.98 13.05 -0.21
C VAL A 87 11.89 12.88 1.01
N PRO A 88 12.49 13.94 1.55
CA PRO A 88 13.36 13.83 2.71
C PRO A 88 12.59 13.50 3.99
N GLU A 89 13.26 12.80 4.92
CA GLU A 89 12.68 12.32 6.18
C GLU A 89 12.06 13.46 7.02
N ARG A 90 12.68 14.63 7.04
CA ARG A 90 12.14 15.81 7.75
C ARG A 90 10.75 16.23 7.25
N THR A 91 10.37 15.87 6.02
CA THR A 91 9.08 16.20 5.40
C THR A 91 8.05 15.11 5.68
N PHE A 92 8.36 13.84 5.38
CA PHE A 92 7.35 12.79 5.49
C PHE A 92 7.24 12.14 6.88
N CYS A 93 8.32 12.07 7.68
CA CYS A 93 8.25 11.42 8.99
C CYS A 93 7.24 12.06 9.96
N PRO A 94 7.05 13.40 10.00
CA PRO A 94 5.99 13.99 10.82
C PRO A 94 4.58 13.54 10.37
N ILE A 95 4.36 13.40 9.06
CA ILE A 95 3.10 12.91 8.48
C ILE A 95 2.90 11.44 8.87
N ALA A 96 3.90 10.62 8.64
CA ALA A 96 3.89 9.20 8.95
C ALA A 96 3.60 8.93 10.43
N LYS A 97 4.27 9.63 11.34
CA LYS A 97 4.04 9.52 12.80
C LYS A 97 2.61 9.89 13.19
N ARG A 98 2.08 11.00 12.65
CA ARG A 98 0.70 11.42 12.89
C ARG A 98 -0.31 10.38 12.42
N LEU A 99 -0.06 9.75 11.28
CA LEU A 99 -0.91 8.72 10.68
C LEU A 99 -0.61 7.30 11.20
N ARG A 100 0.42 7.11 12.04
CA ARG A 100 0.88 5.82 12.58
C ARG A 100 1.35 4.84 11.50
N LEU A 101 1.98 5.35 10.46
CA LEU A 101 2.61 4.52 9.43
C LEU A 101 4.01 4.10 9.88
N ASP A 102 4.38 2.84 9.63
CA ASP A 102 5.76 2.37 9.78
C ASP A 102 6.54 2.76 8.52
N SER A 103 7.31 3.82 8.61
CA SER A 103 7.84 4.53 7.46
C SER A 103 9.35 4.58 7.44
N MET A 104 9.91 4.46 6.24
CA MET A 104 11.34 4.61 6.00
C MET A 104 11.62 5.23 4.64
N ARG A 105 12.79 5.84 4.53
CA ARG A 105 13.35 6.19 3.22
C ARG A 105 14.24 5.08 2.72
N LYS A 106 14.14 4.79 1.42
CA LYS A 106 14.97 3.84 0.70
C LYS A 106 15.61 4.52 -0.52
N ARG A 107 16.56 3.85 -1.14
CA ARG A 107 16.99 4.15 -2.52
C ARG A 107 16.17 3.32 -3.48
N LEU A 108 15.99 3.79 -4.72
CA LEU A 108 15.22 3.06 -5.74
C LEU A 108 15.78 1.68 -6.10
N ASP A 109 17.07 1.46 -5.86
CA ASP A 109 17.70 0.14 -6.03
C ASP A 109 17.24 -0.90 -5.01
N LEU A 110 16.51 -0.46 -3.99
CA LEU A 110 16.01 -1.28 -2.87
C LEU A 110 17.08 -2.09 -2.15
N GLY A 111 18.35 -1.68 -2.26
CA GLY A 111 19.47 -2.28 -1.54
C GLY A 111 19.33 -2.24 -0.02
N GLY A 112 20.37 -2.64 0.71
CA GLY A 112 20.32 -2.73 2.18
C GLY A 112 20.20 -1.39 2.92
N TRP A 113 20.50 -0.26 2.26
CA TRP A 113 20.38 1.06 2.90
C TRP A 113 18.93 1.42 3.19
N ARG A 114 18.68 1.96 4.39
CA ARG A 114 17.39 2.48 4.84
C ARG A 114 17.58 3.57 5.87
N SER A 115 16.63 4.50 5.94
CA SER A 115 16.54 5.54 6.97
C SER A 115 15.10 5.55 7.54
N PRO A 116 14.88 4.90 8.70
CA PRO A 116 13.55 4.82 9.31
C PRO A 116 13.16 6.14 9.98
N CYS A 117 11.86 6.40 10.06
CA CYS A 117 11.32 7.43 10.90
C CYS A 117 11.40 7.05 12.38
#